data_6f8c50a2b5d468f3ad2f13b5a3207858
#
_entry.id   6f8c50a2b5d468f3ad2f13b5a3207858
#
_cell.length_a   1.000
_cell.length_b   1.000
_cell.length_c   1.000
_cell.angle_alpha   90.00
_cell.angle_beta   90.00
_cell.angle_gamma   90.00
#
_symmetry.space_group_name_H-M   'P 1'
#
loop_
_entity.id
_entity.type
_entity.pdbx_description
1 polymer ?
#
loop_
_entity_poly.entity_id
_entity_poly.type
_entity_poly.pdbx_seq_one_letter_code
_entity_poly.pdbx_strand_id
1 'polypeptide(L)'
;MKQERATLPTPNSTDSFWHTEPNEFLIGHRTTEELPAEADIVIVGSGITGTNAARYLSEDQRAAGKSIVLLEAREACWGATGRNGGHCQPLLFDRSSDVAEFELKNVAAVRSYIQDNNVPCEWRDVTGCRTFWTEEAMSEAEKEIEHLRKTSPEIARHVTILKEKEEFKKHRVTPECVGLTLSEGAASLWPYKLVTFMLEKLVKNGQLNLQTKTPVTEITSSDGTHTLHTPRGTISSKTVILATNGYTSALLPHFADLIVPCRGEMSALIPPAGMTLLPNSYGMVAALGQPANNDDYLIHRPFEGVPNPGGHLMFGGGRGAGHYPSIGVSDDTVIDEGSAAYLRGALLKVMELGGQTEGLSELKAAAQWTGIMGYSRDDHPWVGKVPGNEGLWLAGGYTGHGMPNGTLCGKAVVDMVLGEMDGKDLTAVHEEMVQKGDMPKSYILTKERIDRSRQMLTVQQQDAQGVHMNGVV
;
A
#
# COMPACT_ATOMS: atom_id res chain seq x y z
N MET A 1 -2.64 4.90 27.37
CA MET A 1 -2.46 3.42 27.37
C MET A 1 -1.23 3.11 26.53
N LYS A 2 -0.45 2.08 26.86
CA LYS A 2 0.68 1.64 26.04
C LYS A 2 0.09 0.97 24.78
N GLN A 3 0.52 1.40 23.58
CA GLN A 3 0.10 0.79 22.34
C GLN A 3 0.49 -0.70 22.32
N GLU A 4 -0.46 -1.57 22.04
CA GLU A 4 -0.16 -2.99 21.83
C GLU A 4 0.58 -3.19 20.50
N ARG A 5 1.54 -4.10 20.51
CA ARG A 5 2.26 -4.48 19.28
C ARG A 5 1.37 -5.31 18.36
N ALA A 6 1.62 -5.28 17.07
CA ALA A 6 1.01 -6.20 16.12
C ALA A 6 1.32 -7.65 16.50
N THR A 7 0.43 -8.57 16.16
CA THR A 7 0.72 -10.01 16.13
C THR A 7 1.51 -10.35 14.87
N LEU A 8 1.96 -11.58 14.73
CA LEU A 8 2.40 -12.11 13.44
C LEU A 8 1.21 -12.25 12.48
N PRO A 9 1.43 -12.26 11.16
CA PRO A 9 0.37 -12.57 10.20
C PRO A 9 -0.33 -13.90 10.54
N THR A 10 -1.66 -13.87 10.57
CA THR A 10 -2.44 -15.08 10.86
C THR A 10 -2.33 -16.07 9.71
N PRO A 11 -2.29 -17.39 9.96
CA PRO A 11 -2.22 -18.39 8.89
C PRO A 11 -3.52 -18.51 8.09
N ASN A 12 -4.67 -18.19 8.69
CA ASN A 12 -6.01 -18.38 8.16
C ASN A 12 -6.71 -17.03 7.94
N SER A 13 -6.14 -16.21 7.07
CA SER A 13 -6.78 -14.94 6.69
C SER A 13 -8.04 -15.15 5.84
N THR A 14 -8.93 -14.16 5.77
CA THR A 14 -10.04 -14.15 4.81
C THR A 14 -9.53 -14.28 3.37
N ASP A 15 -10.36 -14.82 2.47
CA ASP A 15 -9.98 -15.06 1.07
C ASP A 15 -10.09 -13.76 0.25
N SER A 16 -8.97 -13.27 -0.27
CA SER A 16 -8.97 -12.12 -1.18
C SER A 16 -9.37 -12.53 -2.60
N PHE A 17 -10.17 -11.69 -3.26
CA PHE A 17 -10.48 -11.86 -4.67
C PHE A 17 -9.22 -11.96 -5.55
N TRP A 18 -8.18 -11.23 -5.20
CA TRP A 18 -6.93 -11.22 -5.96
C TRP A 18 -6.21 -12.57 -5.98
N HIS A 19 -6.53 -13.48 -5.07
CA HIS A 19 -5.95 -14.82 -4.97
C HIS A 19 -6.78 -15.90 -5.70
N THR A 20 -7.89 -15.52 -6.37
CA THR A 20 -8.73 -16.48 -7.12
C THR A 20 -8.03 -17.07 -8.35
N GLU A 21 -6.97 -16.42 -8.81
CA GLU A 21 -6.08 -16.91 -9.87
C GLU A 21 -4.65 -16.96 -9.31
N PRO A 22 -4.34 -18.00 -8.53
CA PRO A 22 -3.05 -18.10 -7.88
C PRO A 22 -1.93 -18.36 -8.89
N ASN A 23 -0.74 -17.87 -8.59
CA ASN A 23 0.45 -18.27 -9.32
C ASN A 23 0.89 -19.65 -8.83
N GLU A 24 0.55 -20.71 -9.59
CA GLU A 24 0.78 -22.11 -9.24
C GLU A 24 2.25 -22.42 -8.92
N PHE A 25 3.21 -21.72 -9.57
CA PHE A 25 4.63 -21.91 -9.30
C PHE A 25 5.03 -21.42 -7.91
N LEU A 26 4.35 -20.42 -7.39
CA LEU A 26 4.69 -19.78 -6.12
C LEU A 26 3.89 -20.31 -4.91
N ILE A 27 2.83 -21.10 -5.13
CA ILE A 27 2.08 -21.70 -4.03
C ILE A 27 2.96 -22.69 -3.27
N GLY A 28 3.15 -22.42 -1.97
CA GLY A 28 4.02 -23.21 -1.10
C GLY A 28 5.50 -23.21 -1.51
N HIS A 29 5.91 -22.25 -2.34
CA HIS A 29 7.24 -22.25 -2.95
C HIS A 29 8.35 -22.13 -1.90
N ARG A 30 9.37 -22.96 -2.07
CA ARG A 30 10.65 -22.92 -1.37
C ARG A 30 11.73 -23.20 -2.37
N THR A 31 12.56 -22.20 -2.68
CA THR A 31 13.65 -22.35 -3.66
C THR A 31 14.63 -23.44 -3.22
N THR A 32 14.84 -23.57 -1.91
CA THR A 32 15.58 -24.70 -1.30
C THR A 32 14.68 -25.39 -0.30
N GLU A 33 14.76 -26.73 -0.18
CA GLU A 33 13.98 -27.51 0.76
C GLU A 33 14.27 -27.08 2.20
N GLU A 34 15.55 -27.03 2.54
CA GLU A 34 16.02 -26.51 3.82
C GLU A 34 16.13 -24.98 3.80
N LEU A 35 15.85 -24.37 4.94
CA LEU A 35 16.11 -22.94 5.11
C LEU A 35 17.62 -22.71 5.11
N PRO A 36 18.17 -21.80 4.27
CA PRO A 36 19.59 -21.47 4.32
C PRO A 36 20.01 -21.01 5.72
N ALA A 37 21.12 -21.53 6.22
CA ALA A 37 21.65 -21.15 7.54
C ALA A 37 22.16 -19.71 7.56
N GLU A 38 22.59 -19.19 6.40
CA GLU A 38 23.10 -17.82 6.26
C GLU A 38 22.78 -17.24 4.87
N ALA A 39 22.72 -15.93 4.76
CA ALA A 39 22.64 -15.19 3.51
C ALA A 39 23.32 -13.81 3.66
N ASP A 40 23.80 -13.24 2.54
CA ASP A 40 24.34 -11.87 2.54
C ASP A 40 23.25 -10.86 2.88
N ILE A 41 22.06 -11.03 2.31
CA ILE A 41 20.92 -10.14 2.51
C ILE A 41 19.64 -10.98 2.74
N VAL A 42 18.94 -10.69 3.81
CA VAL A 42 17.61 -11.27 4.09
C VAL A 42 16.54 -10.18 4.00
N ILE A 43 15.49 -10.45 3.24
CA ILE A 43 14.30 -9.60 3.13
C ILE A 43 13.15 -10.29 3.85
N VAL A 44 12.36 -9.57 4.65
CA VAL A 44 11.17 -10.10 5.35
C VAL A 44 9.91 -9.45 4.79
N GLY A 45 9.08 -10.24 4.11
CA GLY A 45 7.83 -9.83 3.49
C GLY A 45 7.91 -9.71 1.96
N SER A 46 6.98 -10.39 1.26
CA SER A 46 6.90 -10.51 -0.20
C SER A 46 5.85 -9.60 -0.85
N GLY A 47 5.46 -8.51 -0.17
CA GLY A 47 4.61 -7.47 -0.76
C GLY A 47 5.36 -6.64 -1.81
N ILE A 48 4.71 -5.59 -2.33
CA ILE A 48 5.27 -4.72 -3.38
C ILE A 48 6.67 -4.17 -3.00
N THR A 49 6.89 -3.83 -1.74
CA THR A 49 8.16 -3.26 -1.26
C THR A 49 9.28 -4.30 -1.22
N GLY A 50 9.06 -5.43 -0.53
CA GLY A 50 10.10 -6.47 -0.40
C GLY A 50 10.44 -7.13 -1.74
N THR A 51 9.43 -7.33 -2.61
CA THR A 51 9.66 -7.85 -3.96
C THR A 51 10.46 -6.87 -4.81
N ASN A 52 10.17 -5.56 -4.75
CA ASN A 52 10.98 -4.57 -5.45
C ASN A 52 12.38 -4.41 -4.84
N ALA A 53 12.54 -4.53 -3.51
CA ALA A 53 13.87 -4.57 -2.90
C ALA A 53 14.70 -5.74 -3.46
N ALA A 54 14.11 -6.95 -3.54
CA ALA A 54 14.78 -8.11 -4.15
C ALA A 54 15.13 -7.85 -5.63
N ARG A 55 14.22 -7.25 -6.40
CA ARG A 55 14.45 -6.89 -7.80
C ARG A 55 15.60 -5.91 -7.96
N TYR A 56 15.58 -4.78 -7.25
CA TYR A 56 16.62 -3.76 -7.37
C TYR A 56 17.99 -4.27 -6.89
N LEU A 57 18.04 -5.13 -5.87
CA LEU A 57 19.28 -5.83 -5.50
C LEU A 57 19.77 -6.72 -6.64
N SER A 58 18.90 -7.45 -7.33
CA SER A 58 19.30 -8.34 -8.42
C SER A 58 19.74 -7.61 -9.69
N GLU A 59 19.28 -6.37 -9.88
CA GLU A 59 19.62 -5.51 -11.02
C GLU A 59 20.90 -4.67 -10.78
N ASP A 60 21.33 -4.51 -9.52
CA ASP A 60 22.47 -3.66 -9.16
C ASP A 60 23.78 -4.44 -9.11
N GLN A 61 24.79 -3.97 -9.85
CA GLN A 61 26.13 -4.61 -9.91
C GLN A 61 26.84 -4.64 -8.55
N ARG A 62 26.52 -3.73 -7.61
CA ARG A 62 27.06 -3.72 -6.25
C ARG A 62 26.62 -4.94 -5.43
N ALA A 63 25.47 -5.52 -5.77
CA ALA A 63 24.95 -6.75 -5.16
C ALA A 63 25.30 -8.01 -5.97
N ALA A 64 26.07 -7.90 -7.04
CA ALA A 64 26.43 -9.06 -7.87
C ALA A 64 27.12 -10.15 -7.04
N GLY A 65 26.64 -11.38 -7.17
CA GLY A 65 27.18 -12.54 -6.44
C GLY A 65 26.72 -12.67 -4.98
N LYS A 66 25.95 -11.72 -4.45
CA LYS A 66 25.38 -11.83 -3.09
C LYS A 66 24.19 -12.78 -3.08
N SER A 67 24.10 -13.58 -2.04
CA SER A 67 22.95 -14.43 -1.75
C SER A 67 21.81 -13.59 -1.17
N ILE A 68 20.64 -13.61 -1.82
CA ILE A 68 19.44 -12.90 -1.39
C ILE A 68 18.36 -13.93 -1.02
N VAL A 69 17.91 -13.90 0.23
CA VAL A 69 16.81 -14.74 0.74
C VAL A 69 15.62 -13.86 1.09
N LEU A 70 14.44 -14.20 0.61
CA LEU A 70 13.19 -13.54 0.97
C LEU A 70 12.31 -14.50 1.77
N LEU A 71 11.97 -14.10 3.00
CA LEU A 71 11.12 -14.85 3.92
C LEU A 71 9.70 -14.26 3.89
N GLU A 72 8.72 -15.11 3.67
CA GLU A 72 7.30 -14.73 3.68
C GLU A 72 6.54 -15.61 4.68
N ALA A 73 5.76 -14.97 5.53
CA ALA A 73 5.02 -15.64 6.59
C ALA A 73 3.90 -16.58 6.06
N ARG A 74 3.28 -16.19 4.96
CA ARG A 74 2.19 -16.89 4.29
C ARG A 74 2.60 -17.33 2.88
N GLU A 75 1.65 -17.39 1.96
CA GLU A 75 1.96 -17.50 0.53
C GLU A 75 2.51 -16.17 -0.02
N ALA A 76 3.19 -16.22 -1.15
CA ALA A 76 3.74 -15.03 -1.79
C ALA A 76 2.68 -13.96 -2.04
N CYS A 77 2.96 -12.70 -1.65
CA CYS A 77 2.04 -11.56 -1.81
C CYS A 77 0.68 -11.73 -1.12
N TRP A 78 0.64 -12.36 0.06
CA TRP A 78 -0.60 -12.62 0.82
C TRP A 78 -0.93 -11.52 1.84
N GLY A 79 -0.06 -10.51 2.00
CA GLY A 79 -0.28 -9.32 2.85
C GLY A 79 -1.07 -8.23 2.16
N ALA A 80 -0.93 -6.97 2.61
CA ALA A 80 -1.69 -5.81 2.14
C ALA A 80 -1.69 -5.63 0.61
N THR A 81 -0.58 -5.94 -0.08
CA THR A 81 -0.49 -5.83 -1.54
C THR A 81 -1.47 -6.76 -2.26
N GLY A 82 -1.62 -7.99 -1.82
CA GLY A 82 -2.58 -8.95 -2.37
C GLY A 82 -4.00 -8.81 -1.80
N ARG A 83 -4.29 -7.73 -1.06
CA ARG A 83 -5.57 -7.51 -0.36
C ARG A 83 -6.15 -6.12 -0.55
N ASN A 84 -5.45 -5.21 -1.23
CA ASN A 84 -5.91 -3.85 -1.50
C ASN A 84 -6.94 -3.81 -2.64
N GLY A 85 -7.41 -2.61 -3.00
CA GLY A 85 -8.41 -2.41 -4.05
C GLY A 85 -7.85 -2.38 -5.48
N GLY A 86 -6.55 -2.60 -5.71
CA GLY A 86 -5.95 -2.51 -7.04
C GLY A 86 -5.79 -1.08 -7.55
N HIS A 87 -5.76 -0.12 -6.66
CA HIS A 87 -5.63 1.30 -6.96
C HIS A 87 -4.17 1.76 -6.78
N CYS A 88 -3.60 2.38 -7.80
CA CYS A 88 -2.28 3.00 -7.75
C CYS A 88 -2.45 4.48 -8.10
N GLN A 89 -2.82 5.29 -7.11
CA GLN A 89 -3.13 6.70 -7.27
C GLN A 89 -2.19 7.56 -6.44
N PRO A 90 -1.43 8.48 -7.05
CA PRO A 90 -0.69 9.50 -6.31
C PRO A 90 -1.66 10.54 -5.72
N LEU A 91 -1.34 11.04 -4.53
CA LEU A 91 -2.03 12.14 -3.89
C LEU A 91 -1.28 13.45 -4.20
N LEU A 92 -1.93 14.35 -4.94
CA LEU A 92 -1.23 15.52 -5.51
C LEU A 92 -1.36 16.78 -4.69
N PHE A 93 -2.41 16.94 -3.88
CA PHE A 93 -2.70 18.22 -3.22
C PHE A 93 -2.86 18.15 -1.68
N ASP A 94 -2.99 16.98 -1.11
CA ASP A 94 -3.00 16.75 0.33
C ASP A 94 -1.69 16.15 0.85
N ARG A 95 -0.60 16.47 0.15
CA ARG A 95 0.78 16.07 0.44
C ARG A 95 1.74 17.23 0.11
N SER A 96 2.94 17.21 0.68
CA SER A 96 4.01 18.09 0.23
C SER A 96 4.41 17.76 -1.22
N SER A 97 4.91 18.77 -1.94
CA SER A 97 5.22 18.62 -3.36
C SER A 97 6.25 17.55 -3.67
N ASP A 98 7.26 17.38 -2.81
CA ASP A 98 8.27 16.33 -2.97
C ASP A 98 7.68 14.92 -2.80
N VAL A 99 6.68 14.75 -1.94
CA VAL A 99 5.91 13.50 -1.81
C VAL A 99 5.06 13.26 -3.04
N ALA A 100 4.32 14.25 -3.51
CA ALA A 100 3.51 14.14 -4.72
C ALA A 100 4.34 13.78 -5.95
N GLU A 101 5.52 14.42 -6.14
CA GLU A 101 6.47 14.10 -7.20
C GLU A 101 7.00 12.66 -7.08
N PHE A 102 7.33 12.24 -5.87
CA PHE A 102 7.81 10.89 -5.62
C PHE A 102 6.74 9.84 -5.96
N GLU A 103 5.49 10.07 -5.57
CA GLU A 103 4.38 9.17 -5.89
C GLU A 103 4.12 9.09 -7.40
N LEU A 104 4.19 10.22 -8.13
CA LEU A 104 4.12 10.23 -9.60
C LEU A 104 5.26 9.43 -10.23
N LYS A 105 6.50 9.62 -9.75
CA LYS A 105 7.66 8.83 -10.20
C LYS A 105 7.48 7.34 -9.90
N ASN A 106 6.94 7.00 -8.74
CA ASN A 106 6.67 5.60 -8.37
C ASN A 106 5.65 4.95 -9.32
N VAL A 107 4.54 5.64 -9.63
CA VAL A 107 3.53 5.13 -10.59
C VAL A 107 4.15 4.96 -11.96
N ALA A 108 4.97 5.90 -12.42
CA ALA A 108 5.70 5.79 -13.68
C ALA A 108 6.67 4.59 -13.68
N ALA A 109 7.38 4.33 -12.58
CA ALA A 109 8.27 3.17 -12.45
C ALA A 109 7.51 1.83 -12.50
N VAL A 110 6.35 1.75 -11.85
CA VAL A 110 5.46 0.57 -11.92
C VAL A 110 4.98 0.35 -13.35
N ARG A 111 4.48 1.42 -14.00
CA ARG A 111 4.03 1.37 -15.41
C ARG A 111 5.13 0.87 -16.35
N SER A 112 6.33 1.46 -16.26
CA SER A 112 7.46 1.06 -17.11
C SER A 112 7.81 -0.41 -16.91
N TYR A 113 7.90 -0.88 -15.66
CA TYR A 113 8.17 -2.31 -15.42
C TYR A 113 7.11 -3.22 -16.06
N ILE A 114 5.83 -2.87 -15.95
CA ILE A 114 4.73 -3.64 -16.54
C ILE A 114 4.85 -3.67 -18.07
N GLN A 115 5.10 -2.53 -18.69
CA GLN A 115 5.24 -2.41 -20.15
C GLN A 115 6.47 -3.15 -20.68
N ASP A 116 7.64 -2.94 -20.06
CA ASP A 116 8.91 -3.55 -20.46
C ASP A 116 8.91 -5.08 -20.35
N ASN A 117 8.11 -5.61 -19.43
CA ASN A 117 8.02 -7.05 -19.20
C ASN A 117 6.70 -7.67 -19.68
N ASN A 118 5.79 -6.89 -20.27
CA ASN A 118 4.46 -7.33 -20.70
C ASN A 118 3.70 -8.08 -19.58
N VAL A 119 3.68 -7.52 -18.38
CA VAL A 119 3.08 -8.17 -17.20
C VAL A 119 1.55 -8.24 -17.36
N PRO A 120 0.92 -9.42 -17.30
CA PRO A 120 -0.52 -9.56 -17.50
C PRO A 120 -1.32 -9.25 -16.22
N CYS A 121 -1.22 -8.01 -15.72
CA CYS A 121 -1.81 -7.59 -14.44
C CYS A 121 -2.96 -6.58 -14.59
N GLU A 122 -3.63 -6.55 -15.73
CA GLU A 122 -4.78 -5.66 -16.00
C GLU A 122 -4.48 -4.16 -15.80
N TRP A 123 -3.25 -3.72 -16.05
CA TRP A 123 -2.88 -2.32 -15.92
C TRP A 123 -3.72 -1.43 -16.82
N ARG A 124 -4.32 -0.40 -16.21
CA ARG A 124 -5.01 0.67 -16.93
C ARG A 124 -4.63 2.01 -16.37
N ASP A 125 -4.19 2.92 -17.22
CA ASP A 125 -4.09 4.33 -16.87
C ASP A 125 -5.50 4.90 -16.74
N VAL A 126 -5.77 5.57 -15.63
CA VAL A 126 -7.07 6.20 -15.32
C VAL A 126 -6.85 7.58 -14.72
N THR A 127 -7.88 8.41 -14.74
CA THR A 127 -7.93 9.64 -13.97
C THR A 127 -8.48 9.32 -12.59
N GLY A 128 -7.81 9.77 -11.53
CA GLY A 128 -8.33 9.70 -10.16
C GLY A 128 -9.42 10.76 -9.97
N CYS A 129 -10.61 10.34 -9.57
CA CYS A 129 -11.73 11.23 -9.27
C CYS A 129 -12.01 11.17 -7.77
N ARG A 130 -11.66 12.21 -7.00
CA ARG A 130 -12.10 12.31 -5.60
C ARG A 130 -13.39 13.08 -5.53
N THR A 131 -14.37 12.52 -4.83
CA THR A 131 -15.71 13.08 -4.65
C THR A 131 -15.85 13.56 -3.21
N PHE A 132 -16.38 14.78 -3.03
CA PHE A 132 -16.53 15.41 -1.72
C PHE A 132 -18.02 15.56 -1.40
N TRP A 133 -18.44 15.04 -0.26
CA TRP A 133 -19.85 14.91 0.11
C TRP A 133 -20.29 15.91 1.18
N THR A 134 -19.36 16.73 1.69
CA THR A 134 -19.66 17.85 2.58
C THR A 134 -18.98 19.13 2.09
N GLU A 135 -19.56 20.30 2.40
CA GLU A 135 -18.97 21.58 2.03
C GLU A 135 -17.63 21.81 2.73
N GLU A 136 -17.48 21.31 3.96
CA GLU A 136 -16.23 21.40 4.73
C GLU A 136 -15.10 20.67 4.02
N ALA A 137 -15.33 19.42 3.61
CA ALA A 137 -14.31 18.61 2.93
C ALA A 137 -13.94 19.19 1.56
N MET A 138 -14.93 19.71 0.81
CA MET A 138 -14.67 20.38 -0.47
C MET A 138 -13.89 21.68 -0.29
N SER A 139 -14.26 22.49 0.71
CA SER A 139 -13.57 23.76 1.00
C SER A 139 -12.12 23.54 1.42
N GLU A 140 -11.83 22.46 2.16
CA GLU A 140 -10.46 22.12 2.54
C GLU A 140 -9.63 21.73 1.31
N ALA A 141 -10.16 20.84 0.46
CA ALA A 141 -9.50 20.47 -0.79
C ALA A 141 -9.23 21.68 -1.71
N GLU A 142 -10.16 22.65 -1.77
CA GLU A 142 -9.96 23.89 -2.54
C GLU A 142 -8.79 24.71 -1.99
N LYS A 143 -8.66 24.83 -0.67
CA LYS A 143 -7.55 25.57 -0.03
C LYS A 143 -6.21 24.90 -0.30
N GLU A 144 -6.14 23.58 -0.18
CA GLU A 144 -4.92 22.83 -0.47
C GLU A 144 -4.51 22.93 -1.93
N ILE A 145 -5.45 22.81 -2.86
CA ILE A 145 -5.18 22.98 -4.29
C ILE A 145 -4.74 24.43 -4.62
N GLU A 146 -5.35 25.42 -3.99
CA GLU A 146 -4.93 26.83 -4.17
C GLU A 146 -3.52 27.08 -3.58
N HIS A 147 -3.19 26.42 -2.46
CA HIS A 147 -1.83 26.43 -1.92
C HIS A 147 -0.86 25.76 -2.90
N LEU A 148 -1.21 24.59 -3.41
CA LEU A 148 -0.39 23.87 -4.39
C LEU A 148 -0.15 24.69 -5.67
N ARG A 149 -1.16 25.42 -6.17
CA ARG A 149 -1.02 26.32 -7.34
C ARG A 149 0.04 27.40 -7.12
N LYS A 150 0.22 27.86 -5.88
CA LYS A 150 1.19 28.89 -5.52
C LYS A 150 2.58 28.31 -5.27
N THR A 151 2.67 27.13 -4.69
CA THR A 151 3.94 26.54 -4.25
C THR A 151 4.54 25.58 -5.28
N SER A 152 3.71 24.88 -6.05
CA SER A 152 4.12 23.84 -6.98
C SER A 152 3.20 23.79 -8.21
N PRO A 153 3.21 24.83 -9.07
CA PRO A 153 2.31 24.95 -10.22
C PRO A 153 2.47 23.78 -11.21
N GLU A 154 3.65 23.17 -11.28
CA GLU A 154 3.93 22.00 -12.11
C GLU A 154 3.10 20.77 -11.71
N ILE A 155 2.85 20.58 -10.40
CA ILE A 155 1.99 19.52 -9.91
C ILE A 155 0.53 19.94 -10.04
N ALA A 156 0.21 21.18 -9.68
CA ALA A 156 -1.14 21.70 -9.66
C ALA A 156 -1.85 21.61 -11.03
N ARG A 157 -1.09 21.67 -12.14
CA ARG A 157 -1.65 21.51 -13.51
C ARG A 157 -2.32 20.15 -13.74
N HIS A 158 -1.95 19.13 -12.96
CA HIS A 158 -2.53 17.79 -13.04
C HIS A 158 -3.81 17.65 -12.21
N VAL A 159 -4.28 18.72 -11.56
CA VAL A 159 -5.47 18.70 -10.71
C VAL A 159 -6.52 19.67 -11.24
N THR A 160 -7.72 19.15 -11.49
CA THR A 160 -8.88 19.95 -11.92
C THR A 160 -9.98 19.86 -10.87
N ILE A 161 -10.62 20.99 -10.54
CA ILE A 161 -11.79 21.06 -9.66
C ILE A 161 -13.04 21.17 -10.53
N LEU A 162 -14.08 20.40 -10.22
CA LEU A 162 -15.39 20.44 -10.85
C LEU A 162 -16.48 20.65 -9.79
N LYS A 163 -17.35 21.67 -9.98
CA LYS A 163 -18.48 21.99 -9.08
C LYS A 163 -19.83 21.96 -9.79
N GLU A 164 -19.80 22.00 -11.11
CA GLU A 164 -21.03 21.99 -11.92
C GLU A 164 -21.63 20.57 -11.96
N LYS A 165 -22.87 20.44 -11.48
CA LYS A 165 -23.57 19.14 -11.38
C LYS A 165 -23.71 18.42 -12.72
N GLU A 166 -23.82 19.14 -13.83
CA GLU A 166 -23.87 18.52 -15.17
C GLU A 166 -22.58 17.80 -15.55
N GLU A 167 -21.42 18.25 -15.02
CA GLU A 167 -20.13 17.59 -15.24
C GLU A 167 -20.06 16.25 -14.44
N PHE A 168 -20.72 16.16 -13.27
CA PHE A 168 -20.67 14.95 -12.42
C PHE A 168 -21.20 13.71 -13.15
N LYS A 169 -22.19 13.86 -14.02
CA LYS A 169 -22.73 12.76 -14.84
C LYS A 169 -21.69 12.13 -15.75
N LYS A 170 -20.75 12.94 -16.28
CA LYS A 170 -19.65 12.43 -17.12
C LYS A 170 -18.72 11.51 -16.32
N HIS A 171 -18.63 11.76 -15.00
CA HIS A 171 -17.85 11.00 -14.05
C HIS A 171 -18.68 9.97 -13.27
N ARG A 172 -19.96 9.73 -13.67
CA ARG A 172 -20.86 8.75 -13.05
C ARG A 172 -21.10 8.97 -11.56
N VAL A 173 -21.04 10.21 -11.09
CA VAL A 173 -21.31 10.60 -9.68
C VAL A 173 -22.69 11.22 -9.59
N THR A 174 -23.41 10.87 -8.52
CA THR A 174 -24.78 11.40 -8.30
C THR A 174 -24.76 12.88 -7.92
N PRO A 175 -25.84 13.64 -8.16
CA PRO A 175 -25.89 15.10 -7.97
C PRO A 175 -25.83 15.55 -6.50
N GLU A 176 -25.97 14.65 -5.53
CA GLU A 176 -25.85 14.93 -4.11
C GLU A 176 -24.41 15.26 -3.68
N CYS A 177 -23.42 14.82 -4.45
CA CYS A 177 -22.02 15.20 -4.27
C CYS A 177 -21.86 16.72 -4.33
N VAL A 178 -20.98 17.29 -3.48
CA VAL A 178 -20.73 18.74 -3.42
C VAL A 178 -19.75 19.19 -4.50
N GLY A 179 -18.70 18.43 -4.74
CA GLY A 179 -17.69 18.73 -5.75
C GLY A 179 -16.79 17.54 -6.04
N LEU A 180 -16.04 17.64 -7.14
CA LEU A 180 -15.08 16.63 -7.56
C LEU A 180 -13.70 17.26 -7.75
N THR A 181 -12.64 16.48 -7.53
CA THR A 181 -11.33 16.76 -8.11
C THR A 181 -10.93 15.63 -9.05
N LEU A 182 -10.30 16.00 -10.16
CA LEU A 182 -9.70 15.07 -11.09
C LEU A 182 -8.20 15.17 -11.00
N SER A 183 -7.51 14.05 -10.78
CA SER A 183 -6.05 13.99 -10.71
C SER A 183 -5.50 13.04 -11.77
N GLU A 184 -4.59 13.51 -12.60
CA GLU A 184 -3.89 12.69 -13.58
C GLU A 184 -2.85 11.77 -12.92
N GLY A 185 -2.42 10.74 -13.64
CA GLY A 185 -1.34 9.86 -13.20
C GLY A 185 -1.77 8.68 -12.33
N ALA A 186 -3.06 8.47 -12.14
CA ALA A 186 -3.57 7.29 -11.45
C ALA A 186 -3.63 6.06 -12.39
N ALA A 187 -3.66 4.88 -11.77
CA ALA A 187 -3.85 3.62 -12.48
C ALA A 187 -4.62 2.60 -11.64
N SER A 188 -5.18 1.60 -12.33
CA SER A 188 -5.74 0.40 -11.72
C SER A 188 -5.01 -0.83 -12.23
N LEU A 189 -4.91 -1.88 -11.40
CA LEU A 189 -4.22 -3.12 -11.77
C LEU A 189 -4.68 -4.29 -10.87
N TRP A 190 -4.22 -5.49 -11.20
CA TRP A 190 -4.26 -6.68 -10.33
C TRP A 190 -2.92 -6.81 -9.59
N PRO A 191 -2.80 -6.32 -8.34
CA PRO A 191 -1.51 -6.18 -7.66
C PRO A 191 -0.80 -7.52 -7.40
N TYR A 192 -1.57 -8.55 -7.08
CA TYR A 192 -1.05 -9.91 -6.86
C TYR A 192 -0.32 -10.43 -8.12
N LYS A 193 -0.92 -10.29 -9.31
CA LYS A 193 -0.30 -10.72 -10.57
C LYS A 193 1.00 -9.98 -10.87
N LEU A 194 1.06 -8.68 -10.57
CA LEU A 194 2.29 -7.90 -10.74
C LEU A 194 3.42 -8.45 -9.87
N VAL A 195 3.16 -8.61 -8.57
CA VAL A 195 4.17 -9.02 -7.59
C VAL A 195 4.61 -10.46 -7.82
N THR A 196 3.67 -11.37 -8.06
CA THR A 196 3.99 -12.79 -8.29
C THR A 196 4.74 -12.99 -9.59
N PHE A 197 4.45 -12.20 -10.64
CA PHE A 197 5.25 -12.20 -11.87
C PHE A 197 6.72 -11.83 -11.61
N MET A 198 6.96 -10.76 -10.81
CA MET A 198 8.33 -10.36 -10.44
C MET A 198 9.03 -11.46 -9.65
N LEU A 199 8.37 -12.01 -8.63
CA LEU A 199 8.96 -13.07 -7.78
C LEU A 199 9.29 -14.32 -8.60
N GLU A 200 8.37 -14.78 -9.43
CA GLU A 200 8.59 -15.92 -10.30
C GLU A 200 9.78 -15.72 -11.22
N LYS A 201 9.90 -14.53 -11.83
CA LYS A 201 11.03 -14.18 -12.70
C LYS A 201 12.36 -14.22 -11.94
N LEU A 202 12.42 -13.62 -10.75
CA LEU A 202 13.62 -13.60 -9.90
C LEU A 202 14.04 -15.01 -9.47
N VAL A 203 13.09 -15.83 -9.06
CA VAL A 203 13.35 -17.23 -8.64
C VAL A 203 13.83 -18.06 -9.83
N LYS A 204 13.13 -18.01 -10.96
CA LYS A 204 13.50 -18.79 -12.17
C LYS A 204 14.87 -18.40 -12.74
N ASN A 205 15.27 -17.15 -12.56
CA ASN A 205 16.60 -16.69 -12.97
C ASN A 205 17.70 -17.00 -11.93
N GLY A 206 17.37 -17.65 -10.81
CA GLY A 206 18.33 -17.95 -9.74
C GLY A 206 18.83 -16.74 -8.95
N GLN A 207 18.10 -15.61 -9.03
CA GLN A 207 18.46 -14.34 -8.39
C GLN A 207 17.90 -14.18 -6.99
N LEU A 208 16.96 -15.05 -6.60
CA LEU A 208 16.27 -14.98 -5.32
C LEU A 208 16.00 -16.38 -4.76
N ASN A 209 16.34 -16.60 -3.49
CA ASN A 209 15.85 -17.72 -2.72
C ASN A 209 14.58 -17.28 -1.97
N LEU A 210 13.41 -17.69 -2.46
CA LEU A 210 12.12 -17.40 -1.84
C LEU A 210 11.69 -18.56 -0.92
N GLN A 211 11.30 -18.22 0.30
CA GLN A 211 10.85 -19.16 1.34
C GLN A 211 9.46 -18.72 1.84
N THR A 212 8.40 -19.25 1.24
CA THR A 212 7.02 -19.02 1.71
C THR A 212 6.68 -19.89 2.92
N LYS A 213 5.60 -19.58 3.63
CA LYS A 213 5.18 -20.25 4.88
C LYS A 213 6.32 -20.37 5.89
N THR A 214 7.11 -19.29 5.98
CA THR A 214 8.29 -19.22 6.82
C THR A 214 8.25 -17.89 7.62
N PRO A 215 7.31 -17.79 8.59
CA PRO A 215 7.19 -16.57 9.41
C PRO A 215 8.44 -16.37 10.27
N VAL A 216 8.99 -15.17 10.22
CA VAL A 216 10.00 -14.73 11.19
C VAL A 216 9.26 -14.43 12.49
N THR A 217 9.63 -15.10 13.56
CA THR A 217 8.99 -14.97 14.88
C THR A 217 9.75 -14.04 15.81
N GLU A 218 11.07 -13.94 15.61
CA GLU A 218 11.97 -13.14 16.41
C GLU A 218 13.23 -12.79 15.62
N ILE A 219 13.84 -11.66 15.92
CA ILE A 219 15.16 -11.26 15.43
C ILE A 219 16.04 -11.01 16.65
N THR A 220 17.14 -11.76 16.77
CA THR A 220 18.18 -11.52 17.77
C THR A 220 19.43 -11.00 17.08
N SER A 221 20.18 -10.12 17.74
CA SER A 221 21.38 -9.48 17.15
C SER A 221 22.56 -9.61 18.09
N SER A 222 23.73 -10.02 17.54
CA SER A 222 25.00 -10.07 18.22
C SER A 222 26.11 -9.75 17.24
N ASP A 223 27.03 -8.87 17.64
CA ASP A 223 28.25 -8.54 16.89
C ASP A 223 27.99 -8.15 15.41
N GLY A 224 26.93 -7.36 15.18
CA GLY A 224 26.54 -6.89 13.84
C GLY A 224 25.94 -7.97 12.93
N THR A 225 25.59 -9.13 13.50
CA THR A 225 24.90 -10.22 12.81
C THR A 225 23.50 -10.39 13.39
N HIS A 226 22.49 -10.51 12.52
CA HIS A 226 21.12 -10.77 12.90
C HIS A 226 20.80 -12.25 12.68
N THR A 227 20.17 -12.89 13.67
CA THR A 227 19.62 -14.22 13.55
C THR A 227 18.11 -14.11 13.53
N LEU A 228 17.50 -14.52 12.40
CA LEU A 228 16.06 -14.54 12.24
C LEU A 228 15.56 -15.95 12.59
N HIS A 229 14.68 -16.01 13.59
CA HIS A 229 14.09 -17.26 14.07
C HIS A 229 12.79 -17.56 13.33
N THR A 230 12.64 -18.79 12.87
CA THR A 230 11.43 -19.27 12.19
C THR A 230 11.06 -20.67 12.70
N PRO A 231 9.82 -21.15 12.50
CA PRO A 231 9.47 -22.54 12.82
C PRO A 231 10.27 -23.60 12.02
N ARG A 232 10.99 -23.17 10.99
CA ARG A 232 11.81 -24.05 10.13
C ARG A 232 13.29 -24.02 10.45
N GLY A 233 13.69 -23.32 11.50
CA GLY A 233 15.07 -23.10 11.89
C GLY A 233 15.44 -21.61 11.83
N THR A 234 16.71 -21.34 11.84
CA THR A 234 17.26 -19.97 11.87
C THR A 234 18.05 -19.65 10.61
N ILE A 235 18.07 -18.37 10.24
CA ILE A 235 18.96 -17.85 9.21
C ILE A 235 19.72 -16.64 9.76
N SER A 236 21.01 -16.56 9.50
CA SER A 236 21.87 -15.46 9.93
C SER A 236 22.22 -14.54 8.76
N SER A 237 22.21 -13.23 9.00
CA SER A 237 22.62 -12.23 8.02
C SER A 237 23.17 -10.98 8.70
N LYS A 238 24.11 -10.30 8.03
CA LYS A 238 24.55 -8.96 8.44
C LYS A 238 23.64 -7.85 7.93
N THR A 239 22.78 -8.16 6.95
CA THR A 239 21.88 -7.19 6.35
C THR A 239 20.47 -7.75 6.27
N VAL A 240 19.54 -7.11 6.97
CA VAL A 240 18.13 -7.50 7.01
C VAL A 240 17.27 -6.31 6.62
N ILE A 241 16.38 -6.51 5.63
CA ILE A 241 15.40 -5.50 5.18
C ILE A 241 14.01 -5.95 5.60
N LEU A 242 13.36 -5.20 6.49
CA LEU A 242 12.00 -5.43 6.92
C LEU A 242 11.01 -4.70 5.99
N ALA A 243 10.23 -5.45 5.23
CA ALA A 243 9.14 -4.96 4.39
C ALA A 243 7.77 -5.42 4.95
N THR A 244 7.64 -5.37 6.27
CA THR A 244 6.57 -6.01 7.06
C THR A 244 5.35 -5.12 7.28
N ASN A 245 5.39 -3.84 6.88
CA ASN A 245 4.30 -2.87 6.95
C ASN A 245 3.55 -2.91 8.29
N GLY A 246 2.24 -3.20 8.31
CA GLY A 246 1.43 -3.25 9.54
C GLY A 246 1.87 -4.27 10.58
N TYR A 247 2.69 -5.23 10.20
CA TYR A 247 3.23 -6.26 11.11
C TYR A 247 4.60 -5.91 11.69
N THR A 248 5.15 -4.74 11.40
CA THR A 248 6.51 -4.33 11.80
C THR A 248 6.73 -4.44 13.30
N SER A 249 5.77 -4.03 14.12
CA SER A 249 5.91 -4.06 15.59
C SER A 249 5.86 -5.48 16.20
N ALA A 250 5.49 -6.49 15.43
CA ALA A 250 5.64 -7.89 15.86
C ALA A 250 7.13 -8.26 16.04
N LEU A 251 7.98 -7.73 15.15
CA LEU A 251 9.43 -7.98 15.16
C LEU A 251 10.22 -6.84 15.83
N LEU A 252 9.73 -5.62 15.73
CA LEU A 252 10.32 -4.41 16.35
C LEU A 252 9.33 -3.80 17.37
N PRO A 253 9.24 -4.32 18.59
CA PRO A 253 8.23 -3.86 19.56
C PRO A 253 8.26 -2.35 19.86
N HIS A 254 9.41 -1.70 19.70
CA HIS A 254 9.58 -0.26 19.90
C HIS A 254 8.99 0.59 18.75
N PHE A 255 8.49 -0.03 17.68
CA PHE A 255 7.71 0.61 16.61
C PHE A 255 6.20 0.51 16.82
N ALA A 256 5.71 -0.07 17.92
CA ALA A 256 4.27 -0.28 18.13
C ALA A 256 3.46 1.02 18.14
N ASP A 257 4.06 2.14 18.56
CA ASP A 257 3.46 3.47 18.58
C ASP A 257 3.76 4.31 17.32
N LEU A 258 4.59 3.81 16.40
CA LEU A 258 5.02 4.49 15.18
C LEU A 258 4.36 3.92 13.93
N ILE A 259 4.22 2.60 13.86
CA ILE A 259 3.50 1.89 12.78
C ILE A 259 2.43 1.02 13.42
N VAL A 260 1.19 1.50 13.34
CA VAL A 260 0.03 0.85 13.95
C VAL A 260 -0.70 0.03 12.90
N PRO A 261 -1.00 -1.26 13.14
CA PRO A 261 -1.82 -2.03 12.23
C PRO A 261 -3.23 -1.43 12.16
N CYS A 262 -3.78 -1.37 10.97
CA CYS A 262 -5.15 -0.93 10.74
C CYS A 262 -5.86 -1.91 9.81
N ARG A 263 -6.96 -2.47 10.30
CA ARG A 263 -7.80 -3.36 9.51
C ARG A 263 -8.65 -2.56 8.53
N GLY A 264 -8.75 -3.03 7.28
CA GLY A 264 -9.62 -2.46 6.25
C GLY A 264 -10.37 -3.55 5.50
N GLU A 265 -11.61 -3.23 5.11
CA GLU A 265 -12.50 -4.15 4.41
C GLU A 265 -12.55 -3.85 2.91
N MET A 266 -12.65 -4.89 2.12
CA MET A 266 -12.74 -4.86 0.67
C MET A 266 -13.89 -5.72 0.15
N SER A 267 -14.44 -5.32 -0.99
CA SER A 267 -15.43 -6.09 -1.75
C SER A 267 -15.10 -6.13 -3.22
N ALA A 268 -15.29 -7.29 -3.86
CA ALA A 268 -15.40 -7.43 -5.29
C ALA A 268 -16.89 -7.57 -5.64
N LEU A 269 -17.52 -6.47 -6.03
CA LEU A 269 -18.96 -6.42 -6.29
C LEU A 269 -19.24 -6.74 -7.76
N ILE A 270 -20.29 -7.53 -8.00
CA ILE A 270 -20.76 -7.85 -9.35
C ILE A 270 -21.45 -6.62 -9.91
N PRO A 271 -21.03 -6.09 -11.08
CA PRO A 271 -21.67 -4.92 -11.67
C PRO A 271 -23.09 -5.23 -12.10
N PRO A 272 -24.01 -4.24 -12.06
CA PRO A 272 -25.36 -4.39 -12.62
C PRO A 272 -25.32 -4.82 -14.09
N ALA A 273 -26.24 -5.66 -14.51
CA ALA A 273 -26.34 -6.10 -15.90
C ALA A 273 -26.48 -4.90 -16.86
N GLY A 274 -25.66 -4.86 -17.91
CA GLY A 274 -25.64 -3.75 -18.87
C GLY A 274 -24.84 -2.51 -18.41
N MET A 275 -24.19 -2.56 -17.26
CA MET A 275 -23.25 -1.51 -16.84
C MET A 275 -22.06 -1.42 -17.80
N THR A 276 -21.64 -0.19 -18.12
CA THR A 276 -20.42 0.07 -18.88
C THR A 276 -19.25 0.39 -17.96
N LEU A 277 -18.04 0.26 -18.49
CA LEU A 277 -16.82 0.54 -17.72
C LEU A 277 -16.82 1.99 -17.20
N LEU A 278 -16.48 2.17 -15.92
CA LEU A 278 -16.34 3.49 -15.32
C LEU A 278 -15.13 4.23 -15.91
N PRO A 279 -15.25 5.54 -16.14
CA PRO A 279 -14.19 6.34 -16.78
C PRO A 279 -12.97 6.58 -15.88
N ASN A 280 -13.18 6.56 -14.55
CA ASN A 280 -12.17 6.92 -13.55
C ASN A 280 -11.93 5.81 -12.53
N SER A 281 -10.91 5.98 -11.70
CA SER A 281 -10.90 5.45 -10.34
C SER A 281 -11.49 6.50 -9.38
N TYR A 282 -11.98 6.08 -8.21
CA TYR A 282 -12.69 6.99 -7.31
C TYR A 282 -12.18 6.90 -5.88
N GLY A 283 -12.13 8.07 -5.22
CA GLY A 283 -12.07 8.22 -3.78
C GLY A 283 -13.32 8.98 -3.32
N MET A 284 -13.91 8.62 -2.18
CA MET A 284 -15.17 9.21 -1.69
C MET A 284 -14.97 9.75 -0.28
N VAL A 285 -14.84 11.06 -0.16
CA VAL A 285 -14.56 11.76 1.10
C VAL A 285 -15.87 12.14 1.78
N ALA A 286 -16.09 11.68 3.00
CA ALA A 286 -17.29 11.94 3.82
C ALA A 286 -18.61 11.47 3.18
N ALA A 287 -18.58 10.46 2.31
CA ALA A 287 -19.78 9.93 1.66
C ALA A 287 -20.69 9.22 2.67
N LEU A 288 -22.01 9.41 2.54
CA LEU A 288 -23.03 8.74 3.33
C LEU A 288 -22.83 8.85 4.86
N GLY A 289 -22.26 9.97 5.32
CA GLY A 289 -22.01 10.22 6.74
C GLY A 289 -20.77 9.51 7.29
N GLN A 290 -19.90 8.94 6.44
CA GLN A 290 -18.60 8.47 6.87
C GLN A 290 -17.73 9.64 7.34
N PRO A 291 -16.87 9.45 8.35
CA PRO A 291 -15.89 10.47 8.72
C PRO A 291 -15.00 10.86 7.53
N ALA A 292 -14.62 12.14 7.45
CA ALA A 292 -13.81 12.64 6.32
C ALA A 292 -12.40 12.02 6.24
N ASN A 293 -11.90 11.47 7.35
CA ASN A 293 -10.64 10.72 7.41
C ASN A 293 -10.77 9.24 7.00
N ASN A 294 -11.93 8.80 6.52
CA ASN A 294 -12.20 7.45 6.05
C ASN A 294 -12.57 7.51 4.58
N ASP A 295 -11.58 7.42 3.71
CA ASP A 295 -11.82 7.42 2.28
C ASP A 295 -12.30 6.05 1.82
N ASP A 296 -13.51 6.00 1.27
CA ASP A 296 -13.95 4.88 0.47
C ASP A 296 -13.31 5.00 -0.91
N TYR A 297 -12.92 3.90 -1.52
CA TYR A 297 -12.26 3.95 -2.83
C TYR A 297 -12.69 2.82 -3.76
N LEU A 298 -12.76 3.12 -5.06
CA LEU A 298 -13.30 2.24 -6.08
C LEU A 298 -12.41 2.21 -7.31
N ILE A 299 -12.10 1.00 -7.80
CA ILE A 299 -11.71 0.78 -9.19
C ILE A 299 -12.68 -0.18 -9.86
N HIS A 300 -12.84 -0.04 -11.18
CA HIS A 300 -13.63 -0.96 -11.98
C HIS A 300 -12.69 -1.79 -12.85
N ARG A 301 -12.67 -3.12 -12.63
CA ARG A 301 -11.88 -4.04 -13.45
C ARG A 301 -12.40 -4.07 -14.89
N PRO A 302 -11.55 -4.31 -15.89
CA PRO A 302 -12.00 -4.45 -17.27
C PRO A 302 -12.94 -5.64 -17.45
N PHE A 303 -13.86 -5.53 -18.40
CA PHE A 303 -14.76 -6.65 -18.80
C PHE A 303 -14.08 -7.63 -19.73
N GLU A 304 -13.17 -7.14 -20.60
CA GLU A 304 -12.50 -7.93 -21.64
C GLU A 304 -11.07 -8.26 -21.24
N GLY A 305 -10.54 -9.34 -21.81
CA GLY A 305 -9.14 -9.75 -21.62
C GLY A 305 -8.80 -10.31 -20.25
N VAL A 306 -9.80 -10.60 -19.41
CA VAL A 306 -9.64 -11.14 -18.07
C VAL A 306 -10.32 -12.51 -17.95
N PRO A 307 -9.79 -13.40 -17.11
CA PRO A 307 -10.47 -14.63 -16.77
C PRO A 307 -11.85 -14.35 -16.19
N ASN A 308 -12.77 -15.23 -16.43
CA ASN A 308 -14.18 -15.12 -16.16
C ASN A 308 -14.54 -15.10 -14.66
N PRO A 309 -15.47 -14.24 -14.21
CA PRO A 309 -16.01 -13.08 -14.92
C PRO A 309 -15.16 -11.83 -14.70
N GLY A 310 -15.09 -10.93 -15.70
CA GLY A 310 -14.52 -9.59 -15.58
C GLY A 310 -15.49 -8.55 -14.99
N GLY A 311 -15.06 -7.29 -14.93
CA GLY A 311 -15.94 -6.16 -14.63
C GLY A 311 -16.27 -5.94 -13.15
N HIS A 312 -15.63 -6.62 -12.22
CA HIS A 312 -15.91 -6.40 -10.79
C HIS A 312 -15.60 -4.97 -10.36
N LEU A 313 -16.48 -4.41 -9.55
CA LEU A 313 -16.28 -3.17 -8.82
C LEU A 313 -15.48 -3.50 -7.55
N MET A 314 -14.20 -3.17 -7.54
CA MET A 314 -13.32 -3.38 -6.39
C MET A 314 -13.47 -2.19 -5.46
N PHE A 315 -14.29 -2.35 -4.43
CA PHE A 315 -14.72 -1.27 -3.55
C PHE A 315 -14.29 -1.55 -2.10
N GLY A 316 -13.52 -0.63 -1.53
CA GLY A 316 -13.00 -0.71 -0.17
C GLY A 316 -13.32 0.51 0.65
N GLY A 317 -13.29 0.37 1.98
CA GLY A 317 -13.61 1.43 2.94
C GLY A 317 -14.66 1.01 3.95
N GLY A 318 -15.65 1.88 4.21
CA GLY A 318 -16.75 1.62 5.13
C GLY A 318 -16.33 1.50 6.60
N ARG A 319 -15.15 1.97 6.97
CA ARG A 319 -14.59 1.84 8.33
C ARG A 319 -15.48 2.47 9.39
N GLY A 320 -16.13 3.59 9.08
CA GLY A 320 -17.09 4.26 9.97
C GLY A 320 -18.41 3.51 10.16
N ALA A 321 -18.73 2.55 9.30
CA ALA A 321 -19.91 1.68 9.42
C ALA A 321 -19.59 0.36 10.15
N GLY A 322 -18.32 0.09 10.44
CA GLY A 322 -17.87 -1.13 11.10
C GLY A 322 -18.39 -1.27 12.53
N HIS A 323 -18.57 -2.51 12.95
CA HIS A 323 -19.02 -2.85 14.30
C HIS A 323 -17.87 -2.92 15.30
N TYR A 324 -16.62 -3.04 14.82
CA TYR A 324 -15.44 -3.24 15.66
C TYR A 324 -14.35 -2.21 15.32
N PRO A 325 -13.50 -1.87 16.30
CA PRO A 325 -12.33 -1.03 16.03
C PRO A 325 -11.46 -1.62 14.93
N SER A 326 -10.94 -0.77 14.06
CA SER A 326 -10.00 -1.14 12.99
C SER A 326 -8.55 -0.81 13.34
N ILE A 327 -8.32 0.31 14.04
CA ILE A 327 -6.99 0.78 14.45
C ILE A 327 -6.45 -0.07 15.60
N GLY A 328 -5.20 -0.54 15.48
CA GLY A 328 -4.54 -1.41 16.44
C GLY A 328 -4.82 -2.90 16.22
N VAL A 329 -5.60 -3.25 15.19
CA VAL A 329 -5.98 -4.63 14.90
C VAL A 329 -5.12 -5.19 13.76
N SER A 330 -4.43 -6.31 14.00
CA SER A 330 -3.62 -7.04 13.03
C SER A 330 -4.21 -8.42 12.65
N ASP A 331 -5.47 -8.66 13.01
CA ASP A 331 -6.21 -9.88 12.69
C ASP A 331 -7.06 -9.68 11.43
N ASP A 332 -6.78 -10.47 10.40
CA ASP A 332 -7.49 -10.50 9.12
C ASP A 332 -8.27 -11.82 8.89
N THR A 333 -8.59 -12.53 9.97
CA THR A 333 -9.34 -13.80 9.91
C THR A 333 -10.85 -13.63 9.81
N VAL A 334 -11.37 -12.42 10.10
CA VAL A 334 -12.80 -12.12 10.11
C VAL A 334 -13.10 -10.88 9.28
N ILE A 335 -14.28 -10.85 8.68
CA ILE A 335 -14.85 -9.70 7.98
C ILE A 335 -15.73 -8.94 8.98
N ASP A 336 -15.61 -7.61 9.01
CA ASP A 336 -16.57 -6.77 9.73
C ASP A 336 -17.86 -6.63 8.93
N GLU A 337 -18.96 -7.24 9.42
CA GLU A 337 -20.23 -7.27 8.69
C GLU A 337 -20.86 -5.88 8.54
N GLY A 338 -20.61 -4.94 9.46
CA GLY A 338 -21.08 -3.56 9.31
C GLY A 338 -20.44 -2.88 8.10
N SER A 339 -19.12 -2.94 8.00
CA SER A 339 -18.39 -2.43 6.83
C SER A 339 -18.76 -3.20 5.56
N ALA A 340 -18.87 -4.52 5.63
CA ALA A 340 -19.21 -5.37 4.48
C ALA A 340 -20.60 -5.05 3.91
N ALA A 341 -21.60 -4.87 4.78
CA ALA A 341 -22.95 -4.47 4.38
C ALA A 341 -22.98 -3.07 3.77
N TYR A 342 -22.25 -2.12 4.37
CA TYR A 342 -22.09 -0.77 3.82
C TYR A 342 -21.53 -0.83 2.40
N LEU A 343 -20.44 -1.56 2.17
CA LEU A 343 -19.82 -1.68 0.85
C LEU A 343 -20.78 -2.26 -0.20
N ARG A 344 -21.62 -3.22 0.14
CA ARG A 344 -22.62 -3.75 -0.80
C ARG A 344 -23.66 -2.71 -1.23
N GLY A 345 -24.04 -1.79 -0.34
CA GLY A 345 -25.13 -0.83 -0.57
C GLY A 345 -24.71 0.57 -1.03
N ALA A 346 -23.50 0.99 -0.70
CA ALA A 346 -23.08 2.40 -0.83
C ALA A 346 -23.02 2.88 -2.28
N LEU A 347 -22.47 2.10 -3.21
CA LEU A 347 -22.30 2.51 -4.61
C LEU A 347 -23.62 2.84 -5.31
N LEU A 348 -24.72 2.18 -4.95
CA LEU A 348 -26.06 2.48 -5.49
C LEU A 348 -26.58 3.87 -5.09
N LYS A 349 -25.99 4.50 -4.08
CA LYS A 349 -26.41 5.81 -3.54
C LYS A 349 -25.50 6.95 -4.00
N VAL A 350 -24.24 6.65 -4.31
CA VAL A 350 -23.21 7.67 -4.62
C VAL A 350 -22.78 7.69 -6.07
N MET A 351 -23.14 6.64 -6.85
CA MET A 351 -22.72 6.49 -8.24
C MET A 351 -23.91 6.30 -9.18
N GLU A 352 -23.84 6.90 -10.36
CA GLU A 352 -24.71 6.58 -11.49
C GLU A 352 -24.14 5.35 -12.23
N LEU A 353 -24.28 4.16 -11.65
CA LEU A 353 -23.68 2.94 -12.18
C LEU A 353 -24.18 2.60 -13.59
N GLY A 354 -25.45 2.96 -13.90
CA GLY A 354 -26.10 2.54 -15.13
C GLY A 354 -26.46 1.05 -15.10
N GLY A 355 -26.99 0.54 -16.23
CA GLY A 355 -27.47 -0.84 -16.28
C GLY A 355 -28.75 -1.06 -15.47
N GLN A 356 -29.00 -2.30 -15.08
CA GLN A 356 -30.21 -2.69 -14.35
C GLN A 356 -30.02 -2.53 -12.85
N THR A 357 -30.23 -1.31 -12.32
CA THR A 357 -30.10 -0.98 -10.90
C THR A 357 -31.45 -0.83 -10.20
N GLU A 358 -32.57 -0.76 -10.94
CA GLU A 358 -33.91 -0.55 -10.38
C GLU A 358 -34.30 -1.67 -9.40
N GLY A 359 -34.74 -1.30 -8.21
CA GLY A 359 -35.15 -2.23 -7.15
C GLY A 359 -34.00 -2.87 -6.38
N LEU A 360 -32.74 -2.57 -6.68
CA LEU A 360 -31.61 -3.06 -5.90
C LEU A 360 -31.39 -2.20 -4.65
N SER A 361 -31.29 -2.84 -3.48
CA SER A 361 -30.85 -2.21 -2.23
C SER A 361 -29.34 -2.42 -1.98
N GLU A 362 -28.76 -3.46 -2.56
CA GLU A 362 -27.34 -3.78 -2.48
C GLU A 362 -26.86 -4.50 -3.76
N LEU A 363 -25.55 -4.44 -4.02
CA LEU A 363 -24.90 -5.23 -5.07
C LEU A 363 -24.45 -6.58 -4.48
N LYS A 364 -24.52 -7.62 -5.32
CA LYS A 364 -23.99 -8.93 -4.93
C LYS A 364 -22.46 -8.88 -4.88
N ALA A 365 -21.87 -9.34 -3.79
CA ALA A 365 -20.44 -9.53 -3.68
C ALA A 365 -20.03 -10.90 -4.25
N ALA A 366 -19.05 -10.93 -5.15
CA ALA A 366 -18.35 -12.16 -5.56
C ALA A 366 -17.38 -12.59 -4.45
N ALA A 367 -16.74 -11.62 -3.77
CA ALA A 367 -15.90 -11.83 -2.61
C ALA A 367 -15.92 -10.60 -1.71
N GLN A 368 -15.73 -10.82 -0.41
CA GLN A 368 -15.43 -9.77 0.58
C GLN A 368 -14.28 -10.27 1.45
N TRP A 369 -13.37 -9.38 1.84
CA TRP A 369 -12.19 -9.78 2.62
C TRP A 369 -11.64 -8.62 3.43
N THR A 370 -10.77 -8.96 4.36
CA THR A 370 -10.09 -8.05 5.26
C THR A 370 -8.60 -7.96 4.91
N GLY A 371 -8.00 -6.80 5.03
CA GLY A 371 -6.55 -6.58 4.90
C GLY A 371 -5.99 -5.78 6.07
N ILE A 372 -4.70 -5.94 6.33
CA ILE A 372 -3.99 -5.19 7.38
C ILE A 372 -3.05 -4.18 6.75
N MET A 373 -3.34 -2.91 6.96
CA MET A 373 -2.49 -1.78 6.60
C MET A 373 -1.54 -1.42 7.75
N GLY A 374 -0.48 -0.69 7.46
CA GLY A 374 0.40 -0.09 8.47
C GLY A 374 0.20 1.42 8.48
N TYR A 375 -0.41 1.95 9.53
CA TYR A 375 -0.62 3.38 9.70
C TYR A 375 0.54 4.02 10.45
N SER A 376 1.22 4.94 9.79
CA SER A 376 2.32 5.71 10.36
C SER A 376 1.79 6.82 11.25
N ARG A 377 2.46 7.06 12.37
CA ARG A 377 2.08 8.11 13.34
C ARG A 377 2.24 9.53 12.79
N ASP A 378 3.15 9.74 11.87
CA ASP A 378 3.37 11.01 11.17
C ASP A 378 2.95 10.95 9.70
N ASP A 379 2.15 9.95 9.34
CA ASP A 379 1.52 9.74 8.05
C ASP A 379 2.47 9.46 6.86
N HIS A 380 3.76 9.38 7.10
CA HIS A 380 4.76 9.11 6.08
C HIS A 380 5.40 7.72 6.25
N PRO A 381 5.75 7.02 5.16
CA PRO A 381 6.49 5.76 5.23
C PRO A 381 7.81 5.92 5.99
N TRP A 382 8.22 4.88 6.69
CA TRP A 382 9.50 4.78 7.38
C TRP A 382 10.46 4.01 6.50
N VAL A 383 11.47 4.69 5.94
CA VAL A 383 12.45 4.08 5.01
C VAL A 383 13.86 4.40 5.47
N GLY A 384 14.64 3.36 5.78
CA GLY A 384 16.03 3.54 6.18
C GLY A 384 16.52 2.56 7.24
N LYS A 385 17.72 2.84 7.77
CA LYS A 385 18.37 2.06 8.82
C LYS A 385 17.64 2.24 10.16
N VAL A 386 17.37 1.14 10.84
CA VAL A 386 16.75 1.18 12.18
C VAL A 386 17.77 1.73 13.19
N PRO A 387 17.49 2.88 13.84
CA PRO A 387 18.46 3.49 14.75
C PRO A 387 18.90 2.54 15.88
N GLY A 388 20.20 2.45 16.11
CA GLY A 388 20.80 1.57 17.12
C GLY A 388 20.89 0.09 16.72
N ASN A 389 20.56 -0.26 15.46
CA ASN A 389 20.64 -1.63 14.94
C ASN A 389 21.44 -1.63 13.63
N GLU A 390 22.75 -1.92 13.72
CA GLU A 390 23.60 -2.01 12.54
C GLU A 390 23.12 -3.11 11.60
N GLY A 391 23.01 -2.80 10.29
CA GLY A 391 22.56 -3.77 9.27
C GLY A 391 21.08 -4.11 9.26
N LEU A 392 20.27 -3.51 10.14
CA LEU A 392 18.81 -3.70 10.14
C LEU A 392 18.11 -2.49 9.50
N TRP A 393 17.28 -2.77 8.50
CA TRP A 393 16.62 -1.78 7.65
C TRP A 393 15.12 -1.97 7.64
N LEU A 394 14.38 -0.89 7.41
CA LEU A 394 12.92 -0.88 7.35
C LEU A 394 12.44 -0.11 6.12
N ALA A 395 11.40 -0.63 5.46
CA ALA A 395 10.59 0.12 4.50
C ALA A 395 9.11 -0.28 4.67
N GLY A 396 8.28 0.60 5.25
CA GLY A 396 6.89 0.31 5.56
C GLY A 396 6.16 1.46 6.26
N GLY A 397 4.92 1.22 6.69
CA GLY A 397 4.09 2.24 7.34
C GLY A 397 3.45 3.21 6.36
N TYR A 398 2.80 2.70 5.32
CA TYR A 398 2.31 3.49 4.17
C TYR A 398 0.95 4.18 4.39
N THR A 399 0.31 4.01 5.51
CA THR A 399 -0.99 4.65 5.84
C THR A 399 -2.04 4.52 4.73
N GLY A 400 -2.19 3.30 4.15
CA GLY A 400 -3.09 3.04 3.03
C GLY A 400 -2.49 3.29 1.63
N HIS A 401 -1.41 4.07 1.49
CA HIS A 401 -0.82 4.48 0.20
C HIS A 401 0.40 3.68 -0.23
N GLY A 402 0.37 2.35 -0.06
CA GLY A 402 1.51 1.48 -0.40
C GLY A 402 1.76 1.33 -1.90
N MET A 403 0.74 1.32 -2.74
CA MET A 403 0.92 1.12 -4.19
C MET A 403 1.62 2.30 -4.88
N PRO A 404 1.30 3.58 -4.60
CA PRO A 404 2.04 4.70 -5.19
C PRO A 404 3.39 4.99 -4.53
N ASN A 405 3.83 4.19 -3.54
CA ASN A 405 5.07 4.42 -2.78
C ASN A 405 6.03 3.22 -2.76
N GLY A 406 5.49 2.01 -2.63
CA GLY A 406 6.24 0.83 -2.21
C GLY A 406 7.36 0.38 -3.17
N THR A 407 7.21 0.62 -4.46
CA THR A 407 8.23 0.26 -5.46
C THR A 407 9.50 1.08 -5.25
N LEU A 408 9.39 2.40 -5.19
CA LEU A 408 10.55 3.28 -5.01
C LEU A 408 11.04 3.32 -3.56
N CYS A 409 10.20 3.08 -2.55
CA CYS A 409 10.67 2.85 -1.18
C CYS A 409 11.52 1.57 -1.09
N GLY A 410 11.15 0.52 -1.83
CA GLY A 410 11.98 -0.69 -1.98
C GLY A 410 13.33 -0.39 -2.65
N LYS A 411 13.35 0.47 -3.68
CA LYS A 411 14.58 0.94 -4.31
C LYS A 411 15.44 1.76 -3.33
N ALA A 412 14.82 2.73 -2.67
CA ALA A 412 15.49 3.65 -1.77
C ALA A 412 16.20 2.93 -0.63
N VAL A 413 15.56 1.95 0.02
CA VAL A 413 16.21 1.17 1.07
C VAL A 413 17.38 0.35 0.52
N VAL A 414 17.30 -0.16 -0.71
CA VAL A 414 18.39 -0.86 -1.37
C VAL A 414 19.57 0.08 -1.65
N ASP A 415 19.32 1.27 -2.17
CA ASP A 415 20.36 2.26 -2.44
C ASP A 415 21.12 2.66 -1.16
N MET A 416 20.42 2.79 -0.03
CA MET A 416 21.02 3.04 1.28
C MET A 416 21.87 1.84 1.75
N VAL A 417 21.33 0.62 1.66
CA VAL A 417 22.04 -0.62 2.02
C VAL A 417 23.34 -0.74 1.22
N LEU A 418 23.26 -0.60 -0.08
CA LEU A 418 24.43 -0.74 -0.96
C LEU A 418 25.41 0.42 -0.79
N GLY A 419 24.92 1.63 -0.54
CA GLY A 419 25.77 2.78 -0.21
C GLY A 419 26.59 2.54 1.06
N GLU A 420 25.97 2.01 2.12
CA GLU A 420 26.66 1.66 3.36
C GLU A 420 27.66 0.50 3.16
N MET A 421 27.28 -0.54 2.39
CA MET A 421 28.19 -1.63 2.05
C MET A 421 29.43 -1.16 1.27
N ASP A 422 29.30 -0.12 0.46
CA ASP A 422 30.39 0.56 -0.24
C ASP A 422 31.22 1.50 0.68
N GLY A 423 30.90 1.57 1.96
CA GLY A 423 31.56 2.43 2.94
C GLY A 423 31.23 3.91 2.84
N LYS A 424 30.13 4.27 2.16
CA LYS A 424 29.66 5.66 2.10
C LYS A 424 29.05 6.09 3.43
N ASP A 425 29.22 7.36 3.77
CA ASP A 425 28.47 7.97 4.87
C ASP A 425 26.97 8.00 4.57
N LEU A 426 26.16 7.45 5.48
CA LEU A 426 24.72 7.33 5.25
C LEU A 426 24.02 8.69 5.18
N THR A 427 24.52 9.70 5.90
CA THR A 427 23.99 11.07 5.82
C THR A 427 24.17 11.64 4.41
N ALA A 428 25.37 11.45 3.84
CA ALA A 428 25.64 11.87 2.46
C ALA A 428 24.76 11.13 1.45
N VAL A 429 24.50 9.83 1.66
CA VAL A 429 23.56 9.06 0.81
C VAL A 429 22.15 9.64 0.89
N HIS A 430 21.66 9.95 2.09
CA HIS A 430 20.35 10.57 2.27
C HIS A 430 20.26 11.94 1.58
N GLU A 431 21.24 12.80 1.74
CA GLU A 431 21.29 14.12 1.11
C GLU A 431 21.27 14.01 -0.41
N GLU A 432 22.06 13.11 -0.98
CA GLU A 432 22.10 12.83 -2.42
C GLU A 432 20.73 12.37 -2.94
N MET A 433 20.08 11.44 -2.24
CA MET A 433 18.76 10.92 -2.63
C MET A 433 17.67 12.01 -2.58
N VAL A 434 17.64 12.82 -1.53
CA VAL A 434 16.69 13.94 -1.40
C VAL A 434 16.94 14.97 -2.50
N GLN A 435 18.19 15.33 -2.76
CA GLN A 435 18.55 16.30 -3.80
C GLN A 435 18.13 15.85 -5.20
N LYS A 436 18.24 14.55 -5.49
CA LYS A 436 17.81 13.94 -6.76
C LYS A 436 16.28 13.72 -6.84
N GLY A 437 15.56 13.89 -5.74
CA GLY A 437 14.15 13.53 -5.63
C GLY A 437 13.90 12.03 -5.77
N ASP A 438 14.86 11.20 -5.37
CA ASP A 438 14.76 9.74 -5.31
C ASP A 438 14.04 9.27 -4.05
N MET A 439 13.93 10.13 -3.04
CA MET A 439 13.11 9.93 -1.84
C MET A 439 12.80 11.25 -1.14
N PRO A 440 11.57 11.48 -0.65
CA PRO A 440 11.23 12.62 0.20
C PRO A 440 12.01 12.58 1.52
N LYS A 441 12.45 13.76 1.99
CA LYS A 441 13.14 13.87 3.28
C LYS A 441 12.30 13.35 4.45
N SER A 442 10.99 13.56 4.39
CA SER A 442 10.02 13.11 5.40
C SER A 442 9.94 11.58 5.54
N TYR A 443 10.39 10.80 4.53
CA TYR A 443 10.36 9.34 4.58
C TYR A 443 11.58 8.72 5.28
N ILE A 444 12.68 9.48 5.40
CA ILE A 444 13.93 8.96 5.96
C ILE A 444 13.73 8.58 7.43
N LEU A 445 14.03 7.33 7.76
CA LEU A 445 14.01 6.83 9.13
C LEU A 445 15.26 7.34 9.89
N THR A 446 15.04 8.25 10.82
CA THR A 446 16.08 8.75 11.73
C THR A 446 15.59 8.76 13.19
N LYS A 447 16.52 8.83 14.13
CA LYS A 447 16.17 8.95 15.55
C LYS A 447 15.39 10.25 15.82
N GLU A 448 15.80 11.34 15.21
CA GLU A 448 15.16 12.67 15.35
C GLU A 448 13.71 12.62 14.85
N ARG A 449 13.45 11.94 13.74
CA ARG A 449 12.07 11.75 13.23
C ARG A 449 11.23 10.91 14.19
N ILE A 450 11.78 9.81 14.73
CA ILE A 450 11.11 8.99 15.75
C ILE A 450 10.73 9.85 16.96
N ASP A 451 11.68 10.61 17.51
CA ASP A 451 11.48 11.43 18.69
C ASP A 451 10.42 12.53 18.43
N ARG A 452 10.45 13.16 17.25
CA ARG A 452 9.45 14.16 16.83
C ARG A 452 8.06 13.53 16.67
N SER A 453 7.94 12.41 15.96
CA SER A 453 6.67 11.72 15.74
C SER A 453 6.01 11.31 17.07
N ARG A 454 6.80 10.96 18.09
CA ARG A 454 6.28 10.62 19.42
C ARG A 454 5.68 11.81 20.17
N GLN A 455 5.97 13.04 19.77
CA GLN A 455 5.36 14.25 20.32
C GLN A 455 3.99 14.56 19.66
N MET A 456 3.70 13.96 18.50
CA MET A 456 2.41 14.10 17.83
C MET A 456 1.33 13.25 18.51
N LEU A 457 0.06 13.48 18.16
CA LEU A 457 -1.06 12.61 18.54
C LEU A 457 -0.78 11.16 18.11
N THR A 458 -1.24 10.20 18.89
CA THR A 458 -1.20 8.79 18.47
C THR A 458 -2.18 8.55 17.32
N VAL A 459 -1.96 7.50 16.53
CA VAL A 459 -2.86 7.12 15.43
C VAL A 459 -4.32 7.00 15.91
N GLN A 460 -4.56 6.42 17.09
CA GLN A 460 -5.89 6.33 17.68
C GLN A 460 -6.50 7.69 18.04
N GLN A 461 -5.67 8.62 18.54
CA GLN A 461 -6.14 9.97 18.86
C GLN A 461 -6.45 10.77 17.61
N GLN A 462 -5.66 10.63 16.56
CA GLN A 462 -5.90 11.25 15.26
C GLN A 462 -7.22 10.74 14.68
N ASP A 463 -7.43 9.43 14.65
CA ASP A 463 -8.65 8.80 14.18
C ASP A 463 -9.89 9.26 14.97
N ALA A 464 -9.82 9.26 16.29
CA ALA A 464 -10.91 9.68 17.16
C ALA A 464 -11.26 11.18 17.03
N GLN A 465 -10.32 12.03 16.60
CA GLN A 465 -10.55 13.46 16.35
C GLN A 465 -11.00 13.76 14.91
N GLY A 466 -11.10 12.73 14.05
CA GLY A 466 -11.42 12.92 12.63
C GLY A 466 -10.33 13.71 11.88
N VAL A 467 -9.13 13.81 12.47
CA VAL A 467 -8.00 14.47 11.81
C VAL A 467 -7.58 13.58 10.65
N HIS A 468 -7.53 14.14 9.44
CA HIS A 468 -6.85 13.48 8.34
C HIS A 468 -5.43 13.18 8.81
N MET A 469 -5.01 11.92 8.69
CA MET A 469 -3.64 11.57 9.00
C MET A 469 -2.66 12.22 8.00
N ASN A 470 -3.18 12.96 7.04
CA ASN A 470 -2.51 13.59 5.91
C ASN A 470 -2.09 15.04 6.13
N GLY A 471 -2.24 15.61 7.29
CA GLY A 471 -1.95 17.02 7.41
C GLY A 471 -1.79 17.53 8.81
N VAL A 472 -0.60 17.63 9.26
CA VAL A 472 -0.06 18.83 9.94
C VAL A 472 1.45 18.84 9.68
N VAL A 473 1.91 19.74 8.86
CA VAL A 473 3.30 20.18 8.83
C VAL A 473 3.47 21.21 9.91
#